data_d7a411a997139256af1c750a0088f630
#
_entry.id   d7a411a997139256af1c750a0088f630
#
_cell.length_a   1.000
_cell.length_b   1.000
_cell.length_c   1.000
_cell.angle_alpha   90.00
_cell.angle_beta   90.00
_cell.angle_gamma   90.00
#
_symmetry.space_group_name_H-M   'P 1'
#
loop_
_entity.id
_entity.type
_entity.pdbx_description
1 polymer ?
#
loop_
_entity_poly.entity_id
_entity_poly.type
_entity_poly.pdbx_seq_one_letter_code
_entity_poly.pdbx_strand_id
1 'polypeptide(L)'
;MKTCPICNGTIEQQSKEVNYTYKEHNITVVENTPTCSRCGESFLSPKELKNNQLQLTNFKRTIDNLLTTNELKRIRKELALTQKDASEIFGGGIRAFYKYETGENTQSKSLDILLRLIDSHKISLNDIRSI
;
A
#
# COMPACT_ATOMS: atom_id res chain seq x y z
N MET A 1 15.53 13.02 -11.70
CA MET A 1 16.77 12.89 -12.51
C MET A 1 16.43 13.12 -13.97
N LYS A 2 17.06 14.08 -14.59
CA LYS A 2 16.75 14.44 -15.99
C LYS A 2 17.81 13.98 -17.00
N THR A 3 19.00 13.68 -16.50
CA THR A 3 20.15 13.33 -17.33
C THR A 3 20.74 12.00 -16.86
N CYS A 4 20.99 11.12 -17.81
CA CYS A 4 21.57 9.81 -17.54
C CYS A 4 23.00 9.94 -17.02
N PRO A 5 23.34 9.37 -15.86
CA PRO A 5 24.71 9.43 -15.33
C PRO A 5 25.70 8.54 -16.11
N ILE A 6 25.21 7.65 -16.97
CA ILE A 6 26.04 6.71 -17.74
C ILE A 6 26.42 7.30 -19.10
N CYS A 7 25.44 7.79 -19.87
CA CYS A 7 25.67 8.23 -21.24
C CYS A 7 25.30 9.68 -21.50
N ASN A 8 24.85 10.41 -20.47
CA ASN A 8 24.41 11.81 -20.56
C ASN A 8 23.18 12.04 -21.46
N GLY A 9 22.44 10.97 -21.77
CA GLY A 9 21.20 11.05 -22.52
C GLY A 9 20.04 11.56 -21.67
N THR A 10 18.86 11.70 -22.30
CA THR A 10 17.66 12.15 -21.60
C THR A 10 16.94 10.99 -20.90
N ILE A 11 16.57 11.20 -19.64
CA ILE A 11 15.76 10.22 -18.89
C ILE A 11 14.29 10.56 -19.07
N GLU A 12 13.51 9.57 -19.51
CA GLU A 12 12.07 9.70 -19.73
C GLU A 12 11.33 8.68 -18.87
N GLN A 13 10.15 9.06 -18.38
CA GLN A 13 9.26 8.13 -17.70
C GLN A 13 8.64 7.17 -18.71
N GLN A 14 8.83 5.88 -18.49
CA GLN A 14 8.20 4.84 -19.29
C GLN A 14 7.26 4.02 -18.43
N SER A 15 6.08 3.74 -18.98
CA SER A 15 5.10 2.86 -18.33
C SER A 15 5.20 1.49 -18.99
N LYS A 16 5.26 0.46 -18.17
CA LYS A 16 5.31 -0.94 -18.62
C LYS A 16 4.22 -1.73 -17.91
N GLU A 17 3.48 -2.52 -18.68
CA GLU A 17 2.53 -3.47 -18.12
C GLU A 17 3.26 -4.75 -17.72
N VAL A 18 3.09 -5.13 -16.45
CA VAL A 18 3.68 -6.37 -15.92
C VAL A 18 2.56 -7.24 -15.38
N ASN A 19 2.57 -8.50 -15.78
CA ASN A 19 1.57 -9.47 -15.33
C ASN A 19 2.07 -10.22 -14.10
N TYR A 20 1.24 -10.27 -13.06
CA TYR A 20 1.49 -11.04 -11.85
C TYR A 20 0.39 -12.06 -11.65
N THR A 21 0.73 -13.19 -11.03
CA THR A 21 -0.23 -14.22 -10.66
C THR A 21 -0.21 -14.38 -9.15
N TYR A 22 -1.39 -14.37 -8.54
CA TYR A 22 -1.57 -14.59 -7.11
C TYR A 22 -2.80 -15.44 -6.87
N LYS A 23 -2.64 -16.61 -6.24
CA LYS A 23 -3.73 -17.56 -5.95
C LYS A 23 -4.63 -17.82 -7.17
N GLU A 24 -4.01 -18.12 -8.31
CA GLU A 24 -4.67 -18.39 -9.59
C GLU A 24 -5.35 -17.18 -10.23
N HIS A 25 -5.19 -15.98 -9.64
CA HIS A 25 -5.68 -14.74 -10.23
C HIS A 25 -4.55 -14.01 -10.96
N ASN A 26 -4.85 -13.51 -12.15
CA ASN A 26 -3.91 -12.71 -12.92
C ASN A 26 -4.22 -11.24 -12.79
N ILE A 27 -3.18 -10.42 -12.62
CA ILE A 27 -3.31 -8.97 -12.63
C ILE A 27 -2.28 -8.37 -13.56
N THR A 28 -2.68 -7.31 -14.24
CA THR A 28 -1.76 -6.44 -14.98
C THR A 28 -1.55 -5.17 -14.17
N VAL A 29 -0.29 -4.92 -13.79
CA VAL A 29 0.11 -3.73 -13.03
C VAL A 29 0.90 -2.83 -13.97
N VAL A 30 0.62 -1.53 -13.92
CA VAL A 30 1.40 -0.53 -14.67
C VAL A 30 2.55 -0.06 -13.80
N GLU A 31 3.75 -0.43 -14.16
CA GLU A 31 4.97 0.01 -13.50
C GLU A 31 5.57 1.21 -14.23
N ASN A 32 5.83 2.28 -13.49
CA ASN A 32 6.47 3.47 -14.01
C ASN A 32 7.96 3.42 -13.72
N THR A 33 8.78 3.49 -14.76
CA THR A 33 10.23 3.36 -14.63
C THR A 33 10.91 4.46 -15.44
N PRO A 34 11.71 5.33 -14.78
CA PRO A 34 12.56 6.27 -15.51
C PRO A 34 13.60 5.50 -16.33
N THR A 35 13.66 5.74 -17.62
CA THR A 35 14.55 5.02 -18.54
C THR A 35 15.28 6.03 -19.43
N CYS A 36 16.57 5.82 -19.63
CA CYS A 36 17.35 6.61 -20.59
C CYS A 36 16.93 6.28 -22.00
N SER A 37 16.55 7.28 -22.77
CA SER A 37 16.15 7.12 -24.18
C SER A 37 17.32 6.74 -25.09
N ARG A 38 18.56 6.94 -24.64
CA ARG A 38 19.78 6.72 -25.44
C ARG A 38 20.41 5.36 -25.17
N CYS A 39 20.67 5.01 -23.90
CA CYS A 39 21.33 3.74 -23.58
C CYS A 39 20.36 2.66 -23.06
N GLY A 40 19.10 3.01 -22.80
CA GLY A 40 18.09 2.06 -22.33
C GLY A 40 18.18 1.68 -20.86
N GLU A 41 19.09 2.29 -20.10
CA GLU A 41 19.26 1.96 -18.68
C GLU A 41 18.10 2.51 -17.87
N SER A 42 17.64 1.74 -16.88
CA SER A 42 16.51 2.09 -16.02
C SER A 42 17.00 2.54 -14.66
N PHE A 43 16.29 3.54 -14.08
CA PHE A 43 16.65 4.17 -12.81
C PHE A 43 15.44 4.21 -11.90
N LEU A 44 15.19 3.13 -11.15
CA LEU A 44 14.10 3.09 -10.18
C LEU A 44 14.49 3.82 -8.91
N SER A 45 13.74 4.86 -8.55
CA SER A 45 13.87 5.51 -7.25
C SER A 45 13.06 4.75 -6.20
N PRO A 46 13.32 4.97 -4.88
CA PRO A 46 12.50 4.39 -3.83
C PRO A 46 11.02 4.70 -3.97
N LYS A 47 10.67 5.87 -4.51
CA LYS A 47 9.28 6.28 -4.73
C LYS A 47 8.58 5.40 -5.77
N GLU A 48 9.20 5.17 -6.92
CA GLU A 48 8.64 4.30 -7.96
C GLU A 48 8.51 2.86 -7.46
N LEU A 49 9.52 2.36 -6.74
CA LEU A 49 9.48 1.02 -6.15
C LEU A 49 8.31 0.87 -5.19
N LYS A 50 8.08 1.86 -4.32
CA LYS A 50 6.95 1.85 -3.38
C LYS A 50 5.61 1.88 -4.09
N ASN A 51 5.45 2.71 -5.12
CA ASN A 51 4.22 2.80 -5.89
C ASN A 51 3.91 1.49 -6.60
N ASN A 52 4.91 0.87 -7.21
CA ASN A 52 4.75 -0.41 -7.90
C ASN A 52 4.37 -1.52 -6.91
N GLN A 53 5.05 -1.57 -5.77
CA GLN A 53 4.76 -2.53 -4.70
C GLN A 53 3.36 -2.34 -4.12
N LEU A 54 2.91 -1.09 -3.98
CA LEU A 54 1.60 -0.75 -3.43
C LEU A 54 0.46 -1.30 -4.30
N GLN A 55 0.56 -1.17 -5.62
CA GLN A 55 -0.45 -1.72 -6.54
C GLN A 55 -0.60 -3.22 -6.35
N LEU A 56 0.52 -3.94 -6.26
CA LEU A 56 0.52 -5.38 -6.08
C LEU A 56 -0.03 -5.78 -4.71
N THR A 57 0.34 -5.07 -3.66
CA THR A 57 -0.15 -5.30 -2.30
C THR A 57 -1.67 -5.15 -2.24
N ASN A 58 -2.22 -4.08 -2.80
CA ASN A 58 -3.67 -3.84 -2.80
C ASN A 58 -4.42 -4.88 -3.64
N PHE A 59 -3.84 -5.34 -4.72
CA PHE A 59 -4.42 -6.42 -5.49
C PHE A 59 -4.51 -7.71 -4.66
N LYS A 60 -3.43 -8.09 -4.00
CA LYS A 60 -3.40 -9.27 -3.13
C LYS A 60 -4.42 -9.17 -2.00
N ARG A 61 -4.54 -7.99 -1.38
CA ARG A 61 -5.55 -7.75 -0.35
C ARG A 61 -6.96 -7.92 -0.88
N THR A 62 -7.25 -7.44 -2.08
CA THR A 62 -8.56 -7.60 -2.72
C THR A 62 -8.90 -9.09 -2.92
N ILE A 63 -7.95 -9.89 -3.39
CA ILE A 63 -8.13 -11.34 -3.56
C ILE A 63 -8.35 -12.03 -2.21
N ASP A 64 -7.58 -11.65 -1.20
CA ASP A 64 -7.69 -12.20 0.15
C ASP A 64 -8.90 -11.66 0.92
N ASN A 65 -9.68 -10.77 0.29
CA ASN A 65 -10.83 -10.09 0.89
C ASN A 65 -10.45 -9.28 2.14
N LEU A 66 -9.33 -8.57 2.04
CA LEU A 66 -8.86 -7.65 3.06
C LEU A 66 -9.04 -6.20 2.62
N LEU A 67 -9.14 -5.29 3.58
CA LEU A 67 -9.20 -3.86 3.31
C LEU A 67 -7.92 -3.40 2.63
N THR A 68 -8.07 -2.51 1.64
CA THR A 68 -6.93 -1.90 0.95
C THR A 68 -6.29 -0.81 1.81
N THR A 69 -5.12 -0.31 1.39
CA THR A 69 -4.42 0.77 2.10
C THR A 69 -5.28 2.02 2.23
N ASN A 70 -6.01 2.39 1.16
CA ASN A 70 -6.88 3.55 1.18
C ASN A 70 -8.08 3.37 2.10
N GLU A 71 -8.68 2.18 2.12
CA GLU A 71 -9.80 1.87 3.02
C GLU A 71 -9.38 1.92 4.49
N LEU A 72 -8.22 1.37 4.83
CA LEU A 72 -7.66 1.45 6.18
C LEU A 72 -7.47 2.90 6.63
N LYS A 73 -6.89 3.71 5.76
CA LYS A 73 -6.65 5.12 6.03
C LYS A 73 -7.96 5.89 6.20
N ARG A 74 -8.96 5.62 5.35
CA ARG A 74 -10.28 6.24 5.44
C ARG A 74 -10.94 5.93 6.79
N ILE A 75 -10.99 4.65 7.17
CA ILE A 75 -11.59 4.22 8.44
C ILE A 75 -10.90 4.89 9.62
N ARG A 76 -9.57 4.90 9.65
CA ARG A 76 -8.80 5.54 10.70
C ARG A 76 -9.13 7.03 10.81
N LYS A 77 -9.19 7.74 9.68
CA LYS A 77 -9.49 9.18 9.66
C LYS A 77 -10.92 9.48 10.11
N GLU A 78 -11.87 8.65 9.71
CA GLU A 78 -13.26 8.79 10.16
C GLU A 78 -13.40 8.58 11.67
N LEU A 79 -12.54 7.77 12.27
CA LEU A 79 -12.47 7.58 13.72
C LEU A 79 -11.69 8.70 14.43
N ALA A 80 -11.19 9.68 13.69
CA ALA A 80 -10.37 10.79 14.21
C ALA A 80 -9.11 10.31 14.96
N LEU A 81 -8.51 9.23 14.48
CA LEU A 81 -7.30 8.66 15.07
C LEU A 81 -6.07 8.99 14.23
N THR A 82 -4.94 9.27 14.91
CA THR A 82 -3.64 9.27 14.26
C THR A 82 -3.19 7.83 14.04
N GLN A 83 -2.17 7.63 13.22
CA GLN A 83 -1.58 6.28 13.04
C GLN A 83 -1.05 5.73 14.37
N LYS A 84 -0.46 6.60 15.20
CA LYS A 84 0.02 6.23 16.53
C LYS A 84 -1.12 5.77 17.43
N ASP A 85 -2.22 6.55 17.49
CA ASP A 85 -3.40 6.21 18.28
C ASP A 85 -3.99 4.86 17.86
N ALA A 86 -4.14 4.64 16.56
CA ALA A 86 -4.67 3.40 16.02
C ALA A 86 -3.77 2.21 16.38
N SER A 87 -2.46 2.39 16.29
CA SER A 87 -1.50 1.35 16.66
C SER A 87 -1.56 1.01 18.15
N GLU A 88 -1.77 1.99 19.01
CA GLU A 88 -1.93 1.77 20.45
C GLU A 88 -3.23 1.04 20.77
N ILE A 89 -4.33 1.41 20.12
CA ILE A 89 -5.65 0.82 20.38
C ILE A 89 -5.74 -0.62 19.85
N PHE A 90 -5.29 -0.82 18.61
CA PHE A 90 -5.45 -2.09 17.91
C PHE A 90 -4.24 -3.02 18.04
N GLY A 91 -3.12 -2.51 18.50
CA GLY A 91 -1.89 -3.29 18.67
C GLY A 91 -1.07 -3.44 17.40
N GLY A 92 -0.03 -4.25 17.49
CA GLY A 92 0.86 -4.54 16.37
C GLY A 92 2.17 -3.76 16.36
N GLY A 93 2.41 -2.89 17.35
CA GLY A 93 3.61 -2.08 17.47
C GLY A 93 3.38 -0.62 17.11
N ILE A 94 4.34 0.24 17.45
CA ILE A 94 4.21 1.70 17.33
C ILE A 94 3.91 2.15 15.90
N ARG A 95 4.49 1.50 14.90
CA ARG A 95 4.36 1.89 13.50
C ARG A 95 3.45 0.96 12.70
N ALA A 96 2.63 0.15 13.36
CA ALA A 96 1.80 -0.85 12.69
C ALA A 96 0.90 -0.24 11.62
N PHE A 97 0.13 0.81 11.95
CA PHE A 97 -0.79 1.43 10.99
C PHE A 97 -0.06 2.16 9.87
N TYR A 98 1.08 2.77 10.15
CA TYR A 98 1.91 3.34 9.09
C TYR A 98 2.26 2.25 8.06
N LYS A 99 2.72 1.10 8.52
CA LYS A 99 3.09 -0.01 7.65
C LYS A 99 1.91 -0.62 6.90
N TYR A 100 0.75 -0.70 7.54
CA TYR A 100 -0.48 -1.18 6.88
C TYR A 100 -0.93 -0.22 5.79
N GLU A 101 -0.86 1.10 6.04
CA GLU A 101 -1.30 2.12 5.10
C GLU A 101 -0.32 2.39 3.97
N THR A 102 0.95 2.07 4.14
CA THR A 102 1.98 2.16 3.10
C THR A 102 2.14 0.88 2.29
N GLY A 103 1.55 -0.22 2.74
CA GLY A 103 1.65 -1.52 2.09
C GLY A 103 2.90 -2.31 2.48
N GLU A 104 3.71 -1.82 3.43
CA GLU A 104 4.88 -2.55 3.90
C GLU A 104 4.50 -3.85 4.61
N ASN A 105 3.41 -3.83 5.37
CA ASN A 105 2.86 -4.99 6.04
C ASN A 105 1.37 -5.07 5.76
N THR A 106 0.83 -6.29 5.80
CA THR A 106 -0.60 -6.53 5.67
C THR A 106 -1.18 -6.82 7.04
N GLN A 107 -2.32 -6.20 7.33
CA GLN A 107 -3.05 -6.42 8.58
C GLN A 107 -3.53 -7.87 8.69
N SER A 108 -3.65 -8.36 9.93
CA SER A 108 -4.20 -9.69 10.18
C SER A 108 -5.68 -9.75 9.81
N LYS A 109 -6.17 -10.96 9.55
CA LYS A 109 -7.59 -11.17 9.27
C LYS A 109 -8.46 -10.72 10.44
N SER A 110 -8.00 -10.94 11.67
CA SER A 110 -8.72 -10.53 12.88
C SER A 110 -8.88 -9.02 12.97
N LEU A 111 -7.81 -8.27 12.71
CA LEU A 111 -7.86 -6.81 12.70
C LEU A 111 -8.75 -6.30 11.58
N ASP A 112 -8.66 -6.91 10.41
CA ASP A 112 -9.49 -6.56 9.26
C ASP A 112 -10.98 -6.70 9.59
N ILE A 113 -11.37 -7.81 10.18
CA ILE A 113 -12.74 -8.05 10.61
C ILE A 113 -13.20 -7.00 11.63
N LEU A 114 -12.34 -6.69 12.61
CA LEU A 114 -12.65 -5.70 13.64
C LEU A 114 -12.89 -4.32 13.03
N LEU A 115 -12.04 -3.89 12.11
CA LEU A 115 -12.18 -2.60 11.44
C LEU A 115 -13.45 -2.55 10.57
N ARG A 116 -13.81 -3.64 9.92
CA ARG A 116 -15.06 -3.73 9.14
C ARG A 116 -16.29 -3.63 10.03
N LEU A 117 -16.26 -4.23 11.22
CA LEU A 117 -17.35 -4.13 12.20
C LEU A 117 -17.55 -2.69 12.68
N ILE A 118 -16.44 -1.99 12.93
CA ILE A 118 -16.48 -0.58 13.33
C ILE A 118 -17.01 0.28 12.17
N ASP A 119 -16.50 0.07 10.97
CA ASP A 119 -16.90 0.83 9.79
C ASP A 119 -18.39 0.65 9.46
N SER A 120 -18.95 -0.54 9.68
CA SER A 120 -20.36 -0.82 9.49
C SER A 120 -21.24 -0.46 10.69
N HIS A 121 -20.69 0.21 11.70
CA HIS A 121 -21.37 0.63 12.91
C HIS A 121 -22.00 -0.50 13.76
N LYS A 122 -21.50 -1.72 13.62
CA LYS A 122 -21.95 -2.86 14.42
C LYS A 122 -21.33 -2.84 15.82
N ILE A 123 -20.13 -2.27 15.94
CA ILE A 123 -19.48 -1.97 17.21
C ILE A 123 -18.90 -0.55 17.13
N SER A 124 -18.67 0.07 18.28
CA SER A 124 -18.07 1.40 18.34
C SER A 124 -16.62 1.33 18.84
N LEU A 125 -15.87 2.40 18.63
CA LEU A 125 -14.53 2.53 19.18
C LEU A 125 -14.55 2.49 20.71
N ASN A 126 -15.60 3.04 21.33
CA ASN A 126 -15.77 3.00 22.78
C ASN A 126 -15.92 1.56 23.30
N ASP A 127 -16.56 0.67 22.55
CA ASP A 127 -16.69 -0.73 22.93
C ASP A 127 -15.33 -1.39 23.05
N ILE A 128 -14.39 -1.03 22.17
CA ILE A 128 -13.02 -1.56 22.17
C ILE A 128 -12.20 -0.95 23.30
N ARG A 129 -12.32 0.35 23.52
CA ARG A 129 -11.58 1.07 24.58
C ARG A 129 -12.00 0.65 25.97
N SER A 130 -13.21 0.15 26.15
CA SER A 130 -13.71 -0.29 27.44
C SER A 130 -13.24 -1.68 27.86
N ILE A 131 -12.55 -2.38 26.97
CA ILE A 131 -11.91 -3.64 27.29
C ILE A 131 -10.57 -3.37 27.97
#